data_1481ab4af3a597f36a907ef11336adaf
#
_entry.id   1481ab4af3a597f36a907ef11336adaf
#
_cell.length_a   1.000
_cell.length_b   1.000
_cell.length_c   1.000
_cell.angle_alpha   90.00
_cell.angle_beta   90.00
_cell.angle_gamma   90.00
#
_symmetry.space_group_name_H-M   'P 1'
#
loop_
_entity.id
_entity.type
_entity.pdbx_description
1 polymer ?
#
loop_
_entity_poly.entity_id
_entity_poly.type
_entity_poly.pdbx_seq_one_letter_code
_entity_poly.pdbx_strand_id
1 'polypeptide(L)'
;DELARHTTEIAEAISSMEADGLNSPTLFEAETALAMLYFKSRRCDFVVLETGLGGREDATNVVGTTLVEVITPISKDHMAFLGETIREIAGEKAGIIKPDTIVVSAKQHADAEEVLAAKCAELGSELRVVDEAAIEPISYGIGEQRFNYGSWADVTISLAGTHQFSNASLALLAVEALRDKDVIIPDEAI
;
A
#
# COMPACT_ATOMS: atom_id res chain seq x y z
N ASP A 1 23.97 18.16 6.81
CA ASP A 1 23.27 16.89 6.96
C ASP A 1 22.36 16.71 5.73
N GLU A 2 22.11 15.47 5.35
CA GLU A 2 21.47 15.10 4.08
C GLU A 2 20.00 15.55 4.04
N LEU A 3 19.28 15.40 5.14
CA LEU A 3 17.90 15.85 5.27
C LEU A 3 17.79 17.37 5.07
N ALA A 4 18.64 18.15 5.71
CA ALA A 4 18.65 19.61 5.57
C ALA A 4 18.93 20.03 4.12
N ARG A 5 19.82 19.33 3.41
CA ARG A 5 20.10 19.61 1.99
C ARG A 5 18.86 19.39 1.12
N HIS A 6 18.18 18.24 1.27
CA HIS A 6 16.97 17.96 0.50
C HIS A 6 15.82 18.88 0.88
N THR A 7 15.69 19.27 2.16
CA THR A 7 14.70 20.27 2.57
C THR A 7 14.94 21.61 1.87
N THR A 8 16.21 22.05 1.72
CA THR A 8 16.55 23.27 0.99
C THR A 8 16.17 23.14 -0.48
N GLU A 9 16.47 22.00 -1.11
CA GLU A 9 16.14 21.74 -2.52
C GLU A 9 14.62 21.79 -2.76
N ILE A 10 13.82 21.22 -1.86
CA ILE A 10 12.35 21.30 -1.91
C ILE A 10 11.86 22.74 -1.71
N ALA A 11 12.41 23.48 -0.76
CA ALA A 11 12.03 24.87 -0.52
C ALA A 11 12.32 25.78 -1.73
N GLU A 12 13.44 25.57 -2.43
CA GLU A 12 13.77 26.26 -3.66
C GLU A 12 12.77 25.92 -4.79
N ALA A 13 12.40 24.63 -4.93
CA ALA A 13 11.39 24.20 -5.91
C ALA A 13 10.03 24.83 -5.64
N ILE A 14 9.58 24.86 -4.37
CA ILE A 14 8.32 25.49 -3.96
C ILE A 14 8.35 26.99 -4.30
N SER A 15 9.44 27.68 -3.97
CA SER A 15 9.59 29.11 -4.29
C SER A 15 9.51 29.38 -5.79
N SER A 16 10.06 28.51 -6.62
CA SER A 16 9.96 28.61 -8.09
C SER A 16 8.53 28.39 -8.56
N MET A 17 7.82 27.39 -8.03
CA MET A 17 6.40 27.14 -8.35
C MET A 17 5.53 28.37 -8.04
N GLU A 18 5.73 28.96 -6.87
CA GLU A 18 5.00 30.18 -6.45
C GLU A 18 5.31 31.38 -7.35
N ALA A 19 6.57 31.55 -7.75
CA ALA A 19 6.98 32.61 -8.70
C ALA A 19 6.33 32.45 -10.08
N ASP A 20 6.07 31.19 -10.50
CA ASP A 20 5.36 30.85 -11.74
C ASP A 20 3.83 30.96 -11.60
N GLY A 21 3.33 31.37 -10.43
CA GLY A 21 1.89 31.53 -10.16
C GLY A 21 1.15 30.25 -9.83
N LEU A 22 1.86 29.15 -9.51
CA LEU A 22 1.27 27.91 -9.04
C LEU A 22 0.98 27.99 -7.53
N ASN A 23 0.05 27.17 -7.08
CA ASN A 23 -0.21 27.05 -5.64
C ASN A 23 0.97 26.40 -4.93
N SER A 24 1.21 26.83 -3.69
CA SER A 24 2.14 26.12 -2.79
C SER A 24 1.62 24.70 -2.52
N PRO A 25 2.49 23.69 -2.54
CA PRO A 25 2.09 22.33 -2.18
C PRO A 25 1.68 22.25 -0.71
N THR A 26 0.87 21.27 -0.38
CA THR A 26 0.58 20.91 1.00
C THR A 26 1.83 20.40 1.70
N LEU A 27 1.81 20.39 3.03
CA LEU A 27 2.92 19.82 3.82
C LEU A 27 3.17 18.34 3.44
N PHE A 28 2.12 17.55 3.28
CA PHE A 28 2.24 16.13 2.92
C PHE A 28 2.84 15.92 1.53
N GLU A 29 2.50 16.74 0.54
CA GLU A 29 3.12 16.71 -0.78
C GLU A 29 4.62 17.06 -0.71
N ALA A 30 4.98 18.09 0.07
CA ALA A 30 6.36 18.48 0.27
C ALA A 30 7.17 17.39 1.00
N GLU A 31 6.61 16.77 2.04
CA GLU A 31 7.23 15.66 2.77
C GLU A 31 7.38 14.41 1.89
N THR A 32 6.39 14.09 1.07
CA THR A 32 6.46 13.00 0.10
C THR A 32 7.58 13.23 -0.92
N ALA A 33 7.67 14.42 -1.49
CA ALA A 33 8.75 14.79 -2.41
C ALA A 33 10.12 14.70 -1.73
N LEU A 34 10.23 15.15 -0.47
CA LEU A 34 11.44 15.04 0.35
C LEU A 34 11.84 13.56 0.56
N ALA A 35 10.88 12.70 0.89
CA ALA A 35 11.11 11.27 1.04
C ALA A 35 11.61 10.63 -0.27
N MET A 36 11.02 10.97 -1.41
CA MET A 36 11.44 10.46 -2.72
C MET A 36 12.87 10.89 -3.07
N LEU A 37 13.25 12.15 -2.79
CA LEU A 37 14.64 12.61 -2.98
C LEU A 37 15.60 11.84 -2.07
N TYR A 38 15.21 11.61 -0.82
CA TYR A 38 16.02 10.85 0.13
C TYR A 38 16.22 9.40 -0.33
N PHE A 39 15.15 8.69 -0.71
CA PHE A 39 15.22 7.30 -1.21
C PHE A 39 16.13 7.21 -2.44
N LYS A 40 16.00 8.16 -3.38
CA LYS A 40 16.86 8.26 -4.55
C LYS A 40 18.33 8.48 -4.16
N SER A 41 18.62 9.39 -3.22
CA SER A 41 19.97 9.68 -2.77
C SER A 41 20.62 8.47 -2.08
N ARG A 42 19.81 7.69 -1.36
CA ARG A 42 20.24 6.46 -0.67
C ARG A 42 20.31 5.26 -1.60
N ARG A 43 19.85 5.37 -2.85
CA ARG A 43 19.78 4.28 -3.83
C ARG A 43 19.05 3.08 -3.24
N CYS A 44 17.89 3.30 -2.62
CA CYS A 44 17.07 2.22 -2.09
C CYS A 44 16.67 1.27 -3.21
N ASP A 45 16.86 -0.02 -3.02
CA ASP A 45 16.46 -1.07 -3.97
C ASP A 45 14.92 -1.21 -3.98
N PHE A 46 14.28 -1.03 -2.82
CA PHE A 46 12.84 -1.08 -2.63
C PHE A 46 12.36 0.08 -1.77
N VAL A 47 11.17 0.54 -2.06
CA VAL A 47 10.46 1.55 -1.28
C VAL A 47 9.05 1.06 -1.03
N VAL A 48 8.62 1.09 0.22
CA VAL A 48 7.23 0.83 0.63
C VAL A 48 6.57 2.16 0.90
N LEU A 49 5.50 2.46 0.16
CA LEU A 49 4.75 3.70 0.28
C LEU A 49 3.39 3.42 0.92
N GLU A 50 3.06 4.12 1.98
CA GLU A 50 1.73 4.12 2.55
C GLU A 50 0.95 5.33 2.05
N THR A 51 -0.23 5.09 1.47
CA THR A 51 -1.16 6.14 1.03
C THR A 51 -1.67 6.92 2.25
N GLY A 52 -1.58 8.24 2.19
CA GLY A 52 -2.06 9.09 3.27
C GLY A 52 -3.59 9.18 3.31
N LEU A 53 -4.23 9.44 2.15
CA LEU A 53 -5.68 9.54 2.04
C LEU A 53 -6.17 9.11 0.65
N GLY A 54 -7.18 8.24 0.64
CA GLY A 54 -7.81 7.81 -0.62
C GLY A 54 -6.90 6.92 -1.45
N GLY A 55 -6.26 7.44 -2.46
CA GLY A 55 -5.34 6.75 -3.35
C GLY A 55 -5.08 7.52 -4.65
N ARG A 56 -6.12 7.77 -5.42
CA ARG A 56 -6.02 8.40 -6.76
C ARG A 56 -5.22 9.70 -6.76
N GLU A 57 -5.60 10.62 -5.89
CA GLU A 57 -5.01 11.97 -5.78
C GLU A 57 -3.97 12.07 -4.64
N ASP A 58 -3.59 10.94 -4.05
CA ASP A 58 -2.61 10.94 -2.97
C ASP A 58 -1.21 11.28 -3.48
N ALA A 59 -0.46 12.07 -2.72
CA ALA A 59 0.88 12.49 -3.10
C ALA A 59 1.83 11.30 -3.35
N THR A 60 1.63 10.17 -2.65
CA THR A 60 2.43 8.96 -2.85
C THR A 60 2.15 8.28 -4.19
N ASN A 61 1.00 8.59 -4.82
CA ASN A 61 0.60 8.01 -6.10
C ASN A 61 1.31 8.61 -7.32
N VAL A 62 2.30 9.47 -7.11
CA VAL A 62 3.13 10.07 -8.17
C VAL A 62 3.97 9.03 -8.93
N VAL A 63 4.18 7.85 -8.35
CA VAL A 63 4.94 6.77 -8.99
C VAL A 63 4.20 6.21 -10.21
N GLY A 64 4.92 6.01 -11.30
CA GLY A 64 4.34 5.52 -12.55
C GLY A 64 4.21 3.99 -12.62
N THR A 65 5.01 3.26 -11.84
CA THR A 65 5.03 1.79 -11.81
C THR A 65 5.23 1.29 -10.39
N THR A 66 4.64 0.16 -10.08
CA THR A 66 4.76 -0.54 -8.80
C THR A 66 5.01 -2.03 -9.07
N LEU A 67 5.62 -2.72 -8.13
CA LEU A 67 5.75 -4.18 -8.19
C LEU A 67 4.47 -4.84 -7.72
N VAL A 68 3.96 -4.38 -6.57
CA VAL A 68 2.75 -4.89 -5.93
C VAL A 68 2.00 -3.72 -5.29
N GLU A 69 0.69 -3.66 -5.46
CA GLU A 69 -0.20 -2.81 -4.67
C GLU A 69 -0.93 -3.64 -3.62
N VAL A 70 -1.03 -3.08 -2.42
CA VAL A 70 -1.69 -3.74 -1.28
C VAL A 70 -2.92 -2.93 -0.88
N ILE A 71 -4.09 -3.56 -0.91
CA ILE A 71 -5.36 -2.96 -0.50
C ILE A 71 -5.83 -3.60 0.82
N THR A 72 -5.72 -2.85 1.88
CA THR A 72 -6.23 -3.23 3.20
C THR A 72 -7.76 -3.20 3.25
N PRO A 73 -8.44 -3.66 4.31
CA PRO A 73 -9.90 -3.63 4.37
C PRO A 73 -10.48 -2.24 4.14
N ILE A 74 -11.42 -2.12 3.22
CA ILE A 74 -12.10 -0.87 2.89
C ILE A 74 -13.39 -0.77 3.73
N SER A 75 -13.51 0.33 4.45
CA SER A 75 -14.68 0.67 5.24
C SER A 75 -15.13 2.10 4.97
N LYS A 76 -16.29 2.48 5.52
CA LYS A 76 -16.75 3.86 5.46
C LYS A 76 -15.93 4.73 6.41
N ASP A 77 -14.89 5.34 5.85
CA ASP A 77 -14.03 6.29 6.54
C ASP A 77 -13.72 7.48 5.61
N HIS A 78 -13.40 8.62 6.18
CA HIS A 78 -13.12 9.87 5.45
C HIS A 78 -14.18 10.23 4.41
N MET A 79 -15.46 9.95 4.70
CA MET A 79 -16.57 10.09 3.75
C MET A 79 -16.71 11.51 3.17
N ALA A 80 -16.30 12.54 3.90
CA ALA A 80 -16.31 13.93 3.43
C ALA A 80 -15.38 14.16 2.21
N PHE A 81 -14.41 13.28 1.99
CA PHE A 81 -13.40 13.41 0.92
C PHE A 81 -13.50 12.29 -0.11
N LEU A 82 -13.79 11.06 0.33
CA LEU A 82 -13.69 9.86 -0.51
C LEU A 82 -15.03 9.38 -1.06
N GLY A 83 -16.15 9.95 -0.60
CA GLY A 83 -17.49 9.56 -1.00
C GLY A 83 -18.31 8.92 0.13
N GLU A 84 -19.61 8.73 -0.12
CA GLU A 84 -20.57 8.28 0.89
C GLU A 84 -20.81 6.77 0.86
N THR A 85 -20.33 6.09 -0.19
CA THR A 85 -20.54 4.66 -0.43
C THR A 85 -19.21 3.90 -0.44
N ILE A 86 -19.27 2.61 -0.10
CA ILE A 86 -18.11 1.71 -0.21
C ILE A 86 -17.56 1.69 -1.64
N ARG A 87 -18.44 1.77 -2.65
CA ARG A 87 -18.07 1.78 -4.08
C ARG A 87 -17.25 3.01 -4.45
N GLU A 88 -17.64 4.20 -3.98
CA GLU A 88 -16.91 5.44 -4.22
C GLU A 88 -15.54 5.41 -3.53
N ILE A 89 -15.49 5.04 -2.25
CA ILE A 89 -14.25 4.92 -1.49
C ILE A 89 -13.30 3.90 -2.13
N ALA A 90 -13.84 2.75 -2.56
CA ALA A 90 -13.07 1.74 -3.29
C ALA A 90 -12.53 2.27 -4.63
N GLY A 91 -13.29 3.11 -5.33
CA GLY A 91 -12.86 3.77 -6.57
C GLY A 91 -11.66 4.70 -6.37
N GLU A 92 -11.66 5.47 -5.26
CA GLU A 92 -10.52 6.32 -4.90
C GLU A 92 -9.28 5.49 -4.53
N LYS A 93 -9.46 4.41 -3.75
CA LYS A 93 -8.37 3.52 -3.38
C LYS A 93 -7.83 2.73 -4.58
N ALA A 94 -8.70 2.28 -5.48
CA ALA A 94 -8.30 1.63 -6.74
C ALA A 94 -7.48 2.54 -7.67
N GLY A 95 -7.49 3.85 -7.42
CA GLY A 95 -6.68 4.83 -8.17
C GLY A 95 -5.17 4.63 -8.05
N ILE A 96 -4.67 3.85 -7.08
CA ILE A 96 -3.24 3.52 -6.99
C ILE A 96 -2.83 2.40 -7.96
N ILE A 97 -3.77 1.60 -8.45
CA ILE A 97 -3.47 0.43 -9.29
C ILE A 97 -2.83 0.90 -10.60
N LYS A 98 -1.66 0.31 -10.92
CA LYS A 98 -0.90 0.57 -12.13
C LYS A 98 -1.09 -0.56 -13.15
N PRO A 99 -0.85 -0.31 -14.44
CA PRO A 99 -0.90 -1.37 -15.45
C PRO A 99 0.10 -2.49 -15.17
N ASP A 100 -0.28 -3.72 -15.53
CA ASP A 100 0.58 -4.91 -15.52
C ASP A 100 1.20 -5.25 -14.15
N THR A 101 0.55 -4.85 -13.04
CA THR A 101 0.99 -5.13 -11.67
C THR A 101 0.25 -6.32 -11.05
N ILE A 102 0.64 -6.70 -9.84
CA ILE A 102 -0.12 -7.61 -8.99
C ILE A 102 -0.74 -6.80 -7.85
N VAL A 103 -2.05 -6.86 -7.74
CA VAL A 103 -2.81 -6.25 -6.64
C VAL A 103 -3.14 -7.35 -5.63
N VAL A 104 -2.74 -7.17 -4.38
CA VAL A 104 -3.15 -8.06 -3.29
C VAL A 104 -4.14 -7.32 -2.40
N SER A 105 -5.27 -7.94 -2.12
CA SER A 105 -6.36 -7.34 -1.34
C SER A 105 -6.74 -8.19 -0.15
N ALA A 106 -7.00 -7.55 0.97
CA ALA A 106 -7.79 -8.19 2.02
C ALA A 106 -9.16 -8.60 1.47
N LYS A 107 -9.87 -9.48 2.16
CA LYS A 107 -11.28 -9.76 1.88
C LYS A 107 -12.08 -8.47 2.03
N GLN A 108 -12.90 -8.13 1.04
CA GLN A 108 -13.65 -6.88 0.98
C GLN A 108 -15.16 -7.11 1.04
N HIS A 109 -15.90 -6.02 1.23
CA HIS A 109 -17.32 -5.98 0.90
C HIS A 109 -17.52 -6.19 -0.61
N ALA A 110 -18.60 -6.83 -1.03
CA ALA A 110 -18.86 -7.16 -2.43
C ALA A 110 -18.74 -5.95 -3.39
N ASP A 111 -19.25 -4.78 -2.98
CA ASP A 111 -19.14 -3.55 -3.76
C ASP A 111 -17.69 -3.11 -4.00
N ALA A 112 -16.81 -3.29 -3.01
CA ALA A 112 -15.41 -2.95 -3.14
C ALA A 112 -14.66 -4.00 -3.99
N GLU A 113 -14.96 -5.29 -3.80
CA GLU A 113 -14.38 -6.37 -4.63
C GLU A 113 -14.69 -6.16 -6.11
N GLU A 114 -15.94 -5.81 -6.45
CA GLU A 114 -16.34 -5.54 -7.84
C GLU A 114 -15.55 -4.37 -8.45
N VAL A 115 -15.36 -3.28 -7.68
CA VAL A 115 -14.59 -2.11 -8.14
C VAL A 115 -13.13 -2.47 -8.37
N LEU A 116 -12.50 -3.17 -7.42
CA LEU A 116 -11.10 -3.58 -7.54
C LEU A 116 -10.89 -4.55 -8.71
N ALA A 117 -11.78 -5.54 -8.85
CA ALA A 117 -11.72 -6.51 -9.95
C ALA A 117 -11.89 -5.83 -11.32
N ALA A 118 -12.85 -4.89 -11.44
CA ALA A 118 -13.05 -4.13 -12.66
C ALA A 118 -11.83 -3.28 -13.01
N LYS A 119 -11.21 -2.62 -12.03
CA LYS A 119 -10.02 -1.80 -12.25
C LYS A 119 -8.81 -2.63 -12.63
N CYS A 120 -8.59 -3.77 -12.00
CA CYS A 120 -7.54 -4.70 -12.38
C CYS A 120 -7.73 -5.21 -13.82
N ALA A 121 -8.95 -5.60 -14.18
CA ALA A 121 -9.25 -6.04 -15.55
C ALA A 121 -9.03 -4.93 -16.60
N GLU A 122 -9.39 -3.68 -16.30
CA GLU A 122 -9.13 -2.50 -17.15
C GLU A 122 -7.63 -2.31 -17.42
N LEU A 123 -6.78 -2.53 -16.41
CA LEU A 123 -5.34 -2.26 -16.47
C LEU A 123 -4.48 -3.48 -16.80
N GLY A 124 -5.09 -4.65 -17.02
CA GLY A 124 -4.36 -5.90 -17.26
C GLY A 124 -3.61 -6.41 -16.03
N SER A 125 -4.02 -5.99 -14.83
CA SER A 125 -3.37 -6.34 -13.56
C SER A 125 -4.03 -7.56 -12.94
N GLU A 126 -3.24 -8.38 -12.25
CA GLU A 126 -3.73 -9.55 -11.51
C GLU A 126 -4.27 -9.11 -10.15
N LEU A 127 -5.45 -9.62 -9.76
CA LEU A 127 -6.01 -9.42 -8.43
C LEU A 127 -5.93 -10.72 -7.62
N ARG A 128 -5.25 -10.66 -6.47
CA ARG A 128 -5.22 -11.73 -5.47
C ARG A 128 -5.93 -11.26 -4.21
N VAL A 129 -6.83 -12.09 -3.67
CA VAL A 129 -7.59 -11.76 -2.46
C VAL A 129 -7.25 -12.76 -1.38
N VAL A 130 -7.06 -12.28 -0.15
CA VAL A 130 -6.84 -13.15 1.01
C VAL A 130 -8.00 -14.12 1.16
N ASP A 131 -7.69 -15.40 1.19
CA ASP A 131 -8.66 -16.44 1.55
C ASP A 131 -8.71 -16.57 3.08
N GLU A 132 -9.70 -15.94 3.70
CA GLU A 132 -9.89 -15.99 5.15
C GLU A 132 -10.16 -17.41 5.66
N ALA A 133 -10.69 -18.30 4.81
CA ALA A 133 -10.94 -19.70 5.19
C ALA A 133 -9.63 -20.52 5.29
N ALA A 134 -8.56 -20.06 4.67
CA ALA A 134 -7.23 -20.68 4.77
C ALA A 134 -6.42 -20.21 5.99
N ILE A 135 -6.96 -19.29 6.80
CA ILE A 135 -6.31 -18.83 8.04
C ILE A 135 -6.63 -19.82 9.16
N GLU A 136 -5.62 -20.50 9.67
CA GLU A 136 -5.74 -21.50 10.74
C GLU A 136 -4.99 -21.01 11.99
N PRO A 137 -5.66 -20.37 12.96
CA PRO A 137 -5.02 -19.93 14.19
C PRO A 137 -4.50 -21.11 15.02
N ILE A 138 -3.26 -21.01 15.50
CA ILE A 138 -2.61 -21.98 16.40
C ILE A 138 -2.67 -21.48 17.84
N SER A 139 -2.28 -20.23 18.06
CA SER A 139 -2.28 -19.61 19.38
C SER A 139 -2.58 -18.13 19.33
N TYR A 140 -3.14 -17.62 20.43
CA TYR A 140 -3.45 -16.21 20.65
C TYR A 140 -2.68 -15.70 21.86
N GLY A 141 -2.08 -14.50 21.74
CA GLY A 141 -1.37 -13.88 22.85
C GLY A 141 -1.18 -12.37 22.65
N ILE A 142 -0.83 -11.66 23.73
CA ILE A 142 -0.57 -10.23 23.68
C ILE A 142 0.81 -9.94 23.04
N GLY A 143 1.78 -10.79 23.26
CA GLY A 143 3.15 -10.62 22.76
C GLY A 143 3.49 -11.48 21.56
N GLU A 144 2.68 -12.52 21.31
CA GLU A 144 2.90 -13.47 20.23
C GLU A 144 1.59 -14.15 19.86
N GLN A 145 1.34 -14.26 18.57
CA GLN A 145 0.27 -15.07 18.00
C GLN A 145 0.85 -15.95 16.90
N ARG A 146 0.30 -17.14 16.71
CA ARG A 146 0.75 -18.11 15.70
C ARG A 146 -0.40 -18.64 14.89
N PHE A 147 -0.18 -18.85 13.59
CA PHE A 147 -1.19 -19.35 12.65
C PHE A 147 -0.54 -20.02 11.44
N ASN A 148 -1.34 -20.79 10.69
CA ASN A 148 -1.01 -21.23 9.34
C ASN A 148 -1.79 -20.42 8.32
N TYR A 149 -1.24 -20.24 7.13
CA TYR A 149 -1.92 -19.65 5.99
C TYR A 149 -1.42 -20.24 4.67
N GLY A 150 -2.27 -20.96 3.95
CA GLY A 150 -1.88 -21.58 2.68
C GLY A 150 -0.67 -22.51 2.83
N SER A 151 0.41 -22.22 2.16
CA SER A 151 1.68 -22.95 2.26
C SER A 151 2.54 -22.54 3.47
N TRP A 152 2.18 -21.46 4.16
CA TRP A 152 2.93 -20.91 5.29
C TRP A 152 2.51 -21.61 6.58
N ALA A 153 3.41 -22.37 7.17
CA ALA A 153 3.18 -23.06 8.43
C ALA A 153 3.86 -22.33 9.59
N ASP A 154 3.14 -22.26 10.72
CA ASP A 154 3.66 -21.76 11.98
C ASP A 154 4.17 -20.29 11.93
N VAL A 155 3.46 -19.46 11.19
CA VAL A 155 3.77 -18.03 11.10
C VAL A 155 3.57 -17.37 12.45
N THR A 156 4.57 -16.61 12.89
CA THR A 156 4.57 -15.93 14.20
C THR A 156 4.46 -14.42 13.99
N ILE A 157 3.52 -13.78 14.69
CA ILE A 157 3.36 -12.33 14.70
C ILE A 157 3.37 -11.78 16.12
N SER A 158 4.00 -10.64 16.33
CA SER A 158 4.08 -9.96 17.63
C SER A 158 2.92 -8.99 17.90
N LEU A 159 2.07 -8.74 16.90
CA LEU A 159 0.93 -7.83 17.01
C LEU A 159 -0.27 -8.54 17.62
N ALA A 160 -0.92 -7.92 18.60
CA ALA A 160 -2.08 -8.47 19.29
C ALA A 160 -3.38 -8.20 18.52
N GLY A 161 -4.35 -9.12 18.66
CA GLY A 161 -5.69 -9.02 18.07
C GLY A 161 -5.91 -9.97 16.90
N THR A 162 -7.10 -10.55 16.84
CA THR A 162 -7.44 -11.57 15.82
C THR A 162 -7.43 -11.05 14.38
N HIS A 163 -7.70 -9.75 14.18
CA HIS A 163 -7.61 -9.11 12.88
C HIS A 163 -6.19 -9.11 12.31
N GLN A 164 -5.17 -9.29 13.15
CA GLN A 164 -3.78 -9.33 12.70
C GLN A 164 -3.45 -10.59 11.90
N PHE A 165 -4.22 -11.67 12.06
CA PHE A 165 -4.06 -12.83 11.18
C PHE A 165 -4.39 -12.48 9.72
N SER A 166 -5.50 -11.76 9.48
CA SER A 166 -5.85 -11.30 8.13
C SER A 166 -4.82 -10.31 7.59
N ASN A 167 -4.33 -9.37 8.42
CA ASN A 167 -3.28 -8.43 8.01
C ASN A 167 -1.97 -9.13 7.66
N ALA A 168 -1.56 -10.11 8.47
CA ALA A 168 -0.36 -10.91 8.21
C ALA A 168 -0.52 -11.78 6.95
N SER A 169 -1.69 -12.39 6.75
CA SER A 169 -1.99 -13.15 5.53
C SER A 169 -1.92 -12.26 4.27
N LEU A 170 -2.39 -11.02 4.37
CA LEU A 170 -2.25 -10.03 3.30
C LEU A 170 -0.77 -9.71 3.01
N ALA A 171 0.05 -9.57 4.06
CA ALA A 171 1.49 -9.35 3.90
C ALA A 171 2.19 -10.57 3.27
N LEU A 172 1.84 -11.80 3.67
CA LEU A 172 2.36 -13.03 3.06
C LEU A 172 1.99 -13.12 1.58
N LEU A 173 0.74 -12.78 1.23
CA LEU A 173 0.28 -12.74 -0.16
C LEU A 173 1.06 -11.69 -0.99
N ALA A 174 1.41 -10.56 -0.38
CA ALA A 174 2.26 -9.54 -1.01
C ALA A 174 3.70 -10.06 -1.22
N VAL A 175 4.25 -10.82 -0.27
CA VAL A 175 5.56 -11.47 -0.42
C VAL A 175 5.54 -12.49 -1.57
N GLU A 176 4.50 -13.31 -1.67
CA GLU A 176 4.34 -14.24 -2.81
C GLU A 176 4.27 -13.48 -4.13
N ALA A 177 3.50 -12.41 -4.20
CA ALA A 177 3.41 -11.56 -5.39
C ALA A 177 4.76 -10.92 -5.77
N LEU A 178 5.56 -10.50 -4.79
CA LEU A 178 6.92 -10.00 -5.04
C LEU A 178 7.85 -11.11 -5.57
N ARG A 179 7.76 -12.33 -5.04
CA ARG A 179 8.52 -13.49 -5.54
C ARG A 179 8.17 -13.81 -6.99
N ASP A 180 6.90 -13.69 -7.38
CA ASP A 180 6.45 -13.87 -8.77
C ASP A 180 6.94 -12.74 -9.72
N LYS A 181 7.44 -11.64 -9.16
CA LYS A 181 8.16 -10.56 -9.86
C LYS A 181 9.69 -10.71 -9.75
N ASP A 182 10.18 -11.93 -9.50
CA ASP A 182 11.59 -12.26 -9.38
C ASP A 182 12.34 -11.57 -8.21
N VAL A 183 11.61 -11.07 -7.21
CA VAL A 183 12.23 -10.55 -5.98
C VAL A 183 12.60 -11.71 -5.07
N ILE A 184 13.88 -11.81 -4.74
CA ILE A 184 14.39 -12.88 -3.88
C ILE A 184 14.12 -12.51 -2.41
N ILE A 185 13.16 -13.18 -1.80
CA ILE A 185 12.83 -13.06 -0.38
C ILE A 185 12.90 -14.47 0.22
N PRO A 186 13.95 -14.81 0.98
CA PRO A 186 14.06 -16.13 1.60
C PRO A 186 13.06 -16.27 2.76
N ASP A 187 12.65 -17.52 3.05
CA ASP A 187 11.66 -17.79 4.11
C ASP A 187 12.14 -17.34 5.50
N GLU A 188 13.46 -17.36 5.74
CA GLU A 188 14.07 -16.91 6.98
C GLU A 188 13.96 -15.39 7.21
N ALA A 189 13.56 -14.64 6.20
CA ALA A 189 13.33 -13.19 6.30
C ALA A 189 11.88 -12.84 6.69
N ILE A 190 11.02 -13.85 6.79
CA ILE A 190 9.59 -13.73 7.04
C ILE A 190 9.24 -14.28 8.41
#